data_14e3e59f519be4b43d673d6b965396fd
#
_entry.id   14e3e59f519be4b43d673d6b965396fd
#
_cell.length_a   1.000
_cell.length_b   1.000
_cell.length_c   1.000
_cell.angle_alpha   90.00
_cell.angle_beta   90.00
_cell.angle_gamma   90.00
#
_symmetry.space_group_name_H-M   'P 1'
#
loop_
_entity.id
_entity.type
_entity.pdbx_description
1 polymer ?
#
loop_
_entity_poly.entity_id
_entity_poly.type
_entity_poly.pdbx_seq_one_letter_code
_entity_poly.pdbx_strand_id
1 'polypeptide(L)'
;ELERIGWRGEETTGDRKMHAFFELHIEQGPILEAEGIEVGVVTHGQGLSWMQLTITGKDSHTGSTPMPMRRNAGLGMARVLELVEEIALSHSPNAVGAAGHIDVYPNSRNVIPGKAVFTVDFRSPSFDVIADMVKRLKEGAKKICDDMGLEVEIEKVGGFDPVTFDENCVAAVRNAAET
;
A
#
# COMPACT_ATOMS: atom_id res chain seq x y z
N GLU A 1 -2.13 -0.73 28.49
CA GLU A 1 -2.01 -2.19 28.63
C GLU A 1 -0.75 -2.57 29.42
N LEU A 2 0.44 -2.03 29.11
CA LEU A 2 1.69 -2.33 29.83
C LEU A 2 1.58 -2.04 31.33
N GLU A 3 0.91 -0.95 31.72
CA GLU A 3 0.64 -0.66 33.14
C GLU A 3 -0.23 -1.76 33.79
N ARG A 4 -1.30 -2.19 33.10
CA ARG A 4 -2.24 -3.18 33.61
C ARG A 4 -1.57 -4.54 33.89
N ILE A 5 -0.60 -4.94 33.11
CA ILE A 5 0.13 -6.20 33.24
C ILE A 5 1.44 -6.06 34.05
N GLY A 6 1.77 -4.85 34.55
CA GLY A 6 2.96 -4.60 35.34
C GLY A 6 4.28 -4.62 34.58
N TRP A 7 4.25 -4.41 33.27
CA TRP A 7 5.43 -4.46 32.38
C TRP A 7 5.85 -3.09 31.86
N ARG A 8 5.23 -2.02 32.32
CA ARG A 8 5.69 -0.67 31.99
C ARG A 8 7.01 -0.40 32.71
N GLY A 9 8.07 -0.13 31.92
CA GLY A 9 9.34 0.37 32.44
C GLY A 9 9.29 1.86 32.77
N GLU A 10 10.33 2.36 33.44
CA GLU A 10 10.47 3.77 33.80
C GLU A 10 11.03 4.63 32.66
N GLU A 11 11.73 4.00 31.71
CA GLU A 11 12.35 4.70 30.58
C GLU A 11 11.31 5.07 29.50
N THR A 12 11.48 6.24 28.91
CA THR A 12 10.70 6.67 27.74
C THR A 12 11.23 6.00 26.48
N THR A 13 10.33 5.44 25.66
CA THR A 13 10.70 4.84 24.38
C THR A 13 11.30 5.90 23.46
N GLY A 14 12.47 5.62 22.89
CA GLY A 14 13.16 6.50 21.95
C GLY A 14 14.18 7.46 22.57
N ASP A 15 14.26 7.60 23.90
CA ASP A 15 15.19 8.52 24.56
C ASP A 15 16.64 8.01 24.57
N ARG A 16 16.84 6.70 24.42
CA ARG A 16 18.17 6.09 24.41
C ARG A 16 18.88 6.36 23.10
N LYS A 17 19.99 7.10 23.15
CA LYS A 17 20.85 7.31 21.98
C LYS A 17 21.60 6.02 21.65
N MET A 18 21.43 5.54 20.43
CA MET A 18 22.18 4.42 19.87
C MET A 18 23.21 4.95 18.88
N HIS A 19 24.41 4.34 18.87
CA HIS A 19 25.43 4.67 17.88
C HIS A 19 25.10 4.05 16.51
N ALA A 20 24.71 2.78 16.53
CA ALA A 20 24.29 2.03 15.34
C ALA A 20 23.28 0.94 15.73
N PHE A 21 22.46 0.53 14.78
CA PHE A 21 21.54 -0.60 14.89
C PHE A 21 21.67 -1.48 13.66
N PHE A 22 21.78 -2.78 13.86
CA PHE A 22 21.81 -3.78 12.80
C PHE A 22 20.76 -4.82 13.04
N GLU A 23 20.09 -5.24 11.97
CA GLU A 23 19.04 -6.26 12.02
C GLU A 23 19.28 -7.28 10.92
N LEU A 24 19.27 -8.56 11.27
CA LEU A 24 19.21 -9.65 10.33
C LEU A 24 17.75 -9.93 10.00
N HIS A 25 17.40 -9.80 8.74
CA HIS A 25 16.03 -9.97 8.26
C HIS A 25 15.98 -10.92 7.08
N ILE A 26 14.92 -11.74 6.97
CA ILE A 26 14.64 -12.48 5.74
C ILE A 26 14.31 -11.51 4.62
N GLU A 27 14.58 -11.85 3.37
CA GLU A 27 14.25 -10.98 2.23
C GLU A 27 12.77 -10.63 2.16
N GLN A 28 11.89 -11.54 2.55
CA GLN A 28 10.43 -11.44 2.35
C GLN A 28 10.05 -11.22 0.87
N GLY A 29 10.88 -11.72 -0.04
CA GLY A 29 10.72 -11.57 -1.48
C GLY A 29 11.43 -12.70 -2.23
N PRO A 30 11.29 -12.79 -3.54
CA PRO A 30 11.80 -13.90 -4.35
C PRO A 30 13.12 -13.58 -5.06
N ILE A 31 13.70 -12.40 -4.94
CA ILE A 31 14.78 -11.92 -5.83
C ILE A 31 16.09 -12.65 -5.53
N LEU A 32 16.51 -12.70 -4.26
CA LEU A 32 17.76 -13.35 -3.87
C LEU A 32 17.75 -14.85 -4.21
N GLU A 33 16.63 -15.53 -3.95
CA GLU A 33 16.47 -16.94 -4.32
C GLU A 33 16.53 -17.14 -5.84
N ALA A 34 15.83 -16.30 -6.62
CA ALA A 34 15.82 -16.39 -8.07
C ALA A 34 17.21 -16.14 -8.70
N GLU A 35 18.03 -15.31 -8.07
CA GLU A 35 19.39 -14.97 -8.51
C GLU A 35 20.47 -15.89 -7.89
N GLY A 36 20.10 -16.80 -6.98
CA GLY A 36 21.02 -17.68 -6.28
C GLY A 36 21.96 -16.98 -5.31
N ILE A 37 21.51 -15.84 -4.74
CA ILE A 37 22.27 -15.01 -3.80
C ILE A 37 21.85 -15.37 -2.37
N GLU A 38 22.84 -15.71 -1.52
CA GLU A 38 22.57 -16.12 -0.14
C GLU A 38 22.33 -14.93 0.81
N VAL A 39 23.01 -13.80 0.58
CA VAL A 39 22.97 -12.61 1.45
C VAL A 39 22.83 -11.35 0.63
N GLY A 40 21.79 -10.56 0.93
CA GLY A 40 21.59 -9.23 0.37
C GLY A 40 21.99 -8.12 1.36
N VAL A 41 22.71 -7.09 0.88
CA VAL A 41 23.04 -5.92 1.68
C VAL A 41 22.04 -4.81 1.42
N VAL A 42 21.18 -4.54 2.41
CA VAL A 42 20.16 -3.48 2.30
C VAL A 42 20.78 -2.11 2.45
N THR A 43 20.54 -1.22 1.51
CA THR A 43 21.10 0.14 1.45
C THR A 43 20.10 1.23 1.84
N HIS A 44 18.82 0.91 1.81
CA HIS A 44 17.74 1.85 2.11
C HIS A 44 16.46 1.11 2.51
N GLY A 45 15.59 1.78 3.27
CA GLY A 45 14.21 1.37 3.50
C GLY A 45 13.29 2.07 2.49
N GLN A 46 12.39 1.32 1.86
CA GLN A 46 11.35 1.92 1.03
C GLN A 46 10.41 2.75 1.89
N GLY A 47 9.98 3.89 1.36
CA GLY A 47 8.82 4.60 1.87
C GLY A 47 7.54 3.89 1.45
N LEU A 48 6.45 4.16 2.16
CA LEU A 48 5.13 3.66 1.80
C LEU A 48 4.03 4.70 2.01
N SER A 49 2.94 4.54 1.26
CA SER A 49 1.70 5.28 1.45
C SER A 49 0.52 4.33 1.43
N TRP A 50 -0.20 4.26 2.54
CA TRP A 50 -1.45 3.52 2.66
C TRP A 50 -2.63 4.46 2.48
N MET A 51 -3.46 4.14 1.50
CA MET A 51 -4.67 4.87 1.19
C MET A 51 -5.87 3.96 1.40
N GLN A 52 -6.95 4.48 1.98
CA GLN A 52 -8.26 3.82 1.99
C GLN A 52 -9.18 4.52 1.03
N LEU A 53 -9.87 3.75 0.20
CA LEU A 53 -10.86 4.26 -0.74
C LEU A 53 -12.24 3.71 -0.36
N THR A 54 -13.23 4.60 -0.34
CA THR A 54 -14.64 4.23 -0.22
C THR A 54 -15.35 4.69 -1.48
N ILE A 55 -15.87 3.74 -2.26
CA ILE A 55 -16.68 4.02 -3.45
C ILE A 55 -18.14 3.78 -3.12
N THR A 56 -18.97 4.78 -3.37
CA THR A 56 -20.41 4.74 -3.12
C THR A 56 -21.19 4.83 -4.43
N GLY A 57 -22.08 3.89 -4.61
CA GLY A 57 -23.01 3.81 -5.72
C GLY A 57 -24.45 3.59 -5.20
N LYS A 58 -25.15 2.57 -5.73
CA LYS A 58 -26.51 2.26 -5.32
C LYS A 58 -26.80 0.76 -5.38
N ASP A 59 -27.22 0.19 -4.24
CA ASP A 59 -27.73 -1.16 -4.20
C ASP A 59 -28.92 -1.33 -5.13
N SER A 60 -28.88 -2.37 -5.96
CA SER A 60 -29.90 -2.61 -6.95
C SER A 60 -30.05 -4.10 -7.24
N HIS A 61 -31.25 -4.55 -7.58
CA HIS A 61 -31.47 -5.94 -7.93
C HIS A 61 -30.83 -6.28 -9.27
N THR A 62 -30.04 -7.35 -9.32
CA THR A 62 -29.27 -7.75 -10.51
C THR A 62 -30.14 -8.05 -11.72
N GLY A 63 -31.30 -8.69 -11.52
CA GLY A 63 -32.19 -9.14 -12.61
C GLY A 63 -33.14 -8.07 -13.15
N SER A 64 -33.58 -7.10 -12.31
CA SER A 64 -34.59 -6.11 -12.68
C SER A 64 -34.09 -4.70 -12.93
N THR A 65 -32.82 -4.39 -12.62
CA THR A 65 -32.26 -3.06 -12.84
C THR A 65 -31.61 -2.98 -14.22
N PRO A 66 -32.11 -2.15 -15.15
CA PRO A 66 -31.50 -1.98 -16.46
C PRO A 66 -30.05 -1.51 -16.39
N MET A 67 -29.19 -1.97 -17.31
CA MET A 67 -27.76 -1.65 -17.31
C MET A 67 -27.46 -0.15 -17.20
N PRO A 68 -28.11 0.76 -17.94
CA PRO A 68 -27.80 2.20 -17.88
C PRO A 68 -28.18 2.88 -16.55
N MET A 69 -29.00 2.21 -15.72
CA MET A 69 -29.46 2.76 -14.43
C MET A 69 -28.60 2.28 -13.26
N ARG A 70 -27.59 1.45 -13.50
CA ARG A 70 -26.75 0.85 -12.46
C ARG A 70 -25.67 1.83 -12.01
N ARG A 71 -25.50 1.93 -10.68
CA ARG A 71 -24.36 2.59 -10.03
C ARG A 71 -23.60 1.56 -9.22
N ASN A 72 -22.78 0.77 -9.94
CA ASN A 72 -22.11 -0.42 -9.39
C ASN A 72 -20.76 -0.04 -8.76
N ALA A 73 -20.70 0.08 -7.44
CA ALA A 73 -19.49 0.38 -6.70
C ALA A 73 -18.42 -0.74 -6.83
N GLY A 74 -18.84 -2.00 -6.95
CA GLY A 74 -17.92 -3.12 -7.16
C GLY A 74 -17.20 -3.05 -8.52
N LEU A 75 -17.90 -2.63 -9.59
CA LEU A 75 -17.25 -2.40 -10.88
C LEU A 75 -16.34 -1.18 -10.85
N GLY A 76 -16.76 -0.10 -10.15
CA GLY A 76 -15.89 1.07 -9.92
C GLY A 76 -14.60 0.68 -9.23
N MET A 77 -14.69 -0.10 -8.15
CA MET A 77 -13.52 -0.65 -7.46
C MET A 77 -12.63 -1.46 -8.41
N ALA A 78 -13.17 -2.41 -9.19
CA ALA A 78 -12.39 -3.24 -10.10
C ALA A 78 -11.54 -2.39 -11.08
N ARG A 79 -12.11 -1.32 -11.63
CA ARG A 79 -11.39 -0.38 -12.51
C ARG A 79 -10.30 0.41 -11.79
N VAL A 80 -10.52 0.73 -10.51
CA VAL A 80 -9.47 1.39 -9.70
C VAL A 80 -8.37 0.41 -9.34
N LEU A 81 -8.66 -0.89 -9.15
CA LEU A 81 -7.62 -1.92 -8.94
C LEU A 81 -6.71 -2.07 -10.15
N GLU A 82 -7.28 -2.09 -11.38
CA GLU A 82 -6.50 -2.04 -12.63
C GLU A 82 -5.61 -0.79 -12.70
N LEU A 83 -6.16 0.38 -12.38
CA LEU A 83 -5.40 1.63 -12.32
C LEU A 83 -4.24 1.58 -11.31
N VAL A 84 -4.41 0.94 -10.15
CA VAL A 84 -3.33 0.77 -9.15
C VAL A 84 -2.16 -0.01 -9.75
N GLU A 85 -2.44 -1.11 -10.44
CA GLU A 85 -1.41 -1.90 -11.12
C GLU A 85 -0.72 -1.12 -12.24
N GLU A 86 -1.48 -0.43 -13.10
CA GLU A 86 -0.94 0.42 -14.17
C GLU A 86 0.00 1.51 -13.63
N ILE A 87 -0.39 2.17 -12.54
CA ILE A 87 0.45 3.18 -11.87
C ILE A 87 1.75 2.55 -11.40
N ALA A 88 1.70 1.42 -10.69
CA ALA A 88 2.89 0.76 -10.17
C ALA A 88 3.82 0.30 -11.29
N LEU A 89 3.30 -0.34 -12.33
CA LEU A 89 4.06 -0.80 -13.49
C LEU A 89 4.75 0.35 -14.23
N SER A 90 4.13 1.53 -14.30
CA SER A 90 4.73 2.70 -14.96
C SER A 90 5.98 3.25 -14.24
N HIS A 91 6.20 2.87 -12.99
CA HIS A 91 7.39 3.22 -12.19
C HIS A 91 8.32 2.02 -11.94
N SER A 92 8.07 0.87 -12.62
CA SER A 92 8.93 -0.32 -12.52
C SER A 92 10.37 -0.01 -12.96
N PRO A 93 11.40 -0.63 -12.36
CA PRO A 93 11.34 -1.64 -11.28
C PRO A 93 11.33 -1.03 -9.86
N ASN A 94 11.34 0.28 -9.71
CA ASN A 94 11.63 0.97 -8.46
C ASN A 94 10.38 1.29 -7.62
N ALA A 95 9.20 0.83 -8.04
CA ALA A 95 7.98 1.00 -7.28
C ALA A 95 7.11 -0.25 -7.38
N VAL A 96 6.33 -0.48 -6.31
CA VAL A 96 5.33 -1.54 -6.25
C VAL A 96 4.02 -0.97 -5.70
N GLY A 97 2.92 -1.59 -6.07
CA GLY A 97 1.60 -1.19 -5.59
C GLY A 97 0.62 -2.34 -5.65
N ALA A 98 -0.24 -2.42 -4.65
CA ALA A 98 -1.30 -3.41 -4.60
C ALA A 98 -2.50 -2.92 -3.78
N ALA A 99 -3.67 -3.49 -4.03
CA ALA A 99 -4.79 -3.41 -3.11
C ALA A 99 -4.80 -4.64 -2.20
N GLY A 100 -4.94 -4.42 -0.90
CA GLY A 100 -4.88 -5.48 0.11
C GLY A 100 -6.23 -5.85 0.68
N HIS A 101 -6.78 -5.01 1.57
CA HIS A 101 -8.09 -5.22 2.16
C HIS A 101 -9.19 -4.83 1.19
N ILE A 102 -10.22 -5.66 1.03
CA ILE A 102 -11.34 -5.41 0.12
C ILE A 102 -12.64 -5.87 0.77
N ASP A 103 -13.57 -4.93 0.95
CA ASP A 103 -14.92 -5.17 1.40
C ASP A 103 -15.94 -4.65 0.39
N VAL A 104 -16.97 -5.45 0.12
CA VAL A 104 -18.06 -5.11 -0.80
C VAL A 104 -19.40 -5.30 -0.09
N TYR A 105 -20.30 -4.34 -0.23
CA TYR A 105 -21.60 -4.35 0.43
C TYR A 105 -22.73 -4.23 -0.60
N PRO A 106 -23.84 -4.99 -0.38
CA PRO A 106 -24.11 -5.91 0.71
C PRO A 106 -23.50 -7.32 0.54
N ASN A 107 -22.62 -7.53 -0.45
CA ASN A 107 -21.97 -8.81 -0.75
C ASN A 107 -22.98 -9.96 -0.97
N SER A 108 -23.98 -9.71 -1.77
CA SER A 108 -25.04 -10.65 -2.11
C SER A 108 -25.06 -10.96 -3.60
N ARG A 109 -25.25 -12.23 -3.96
CA ARG A 109 -25.21 -12.71 -5.36
C ARG A 109 -26.22 -12.08 -6.30
N ASN A 110 -27.33 -11.56 -5.77
CA ASN A 110 -28.42 -10.98 -6.56
C ASN A 110 -28.59 -9.47 -6.36
N VAL A 111 -27.62 -8.82 -5.70
CA VAL A 111 -27.61 -7.37 -5.48
C VAL A 111 -26.35 -6.78 -6.10
N ILE A 112 -26.52 -5.74 -6.91
CA ILE A 112 -25.42 -4.90 -7.42
C ILE A 112 -24.87 -4.10 -6.24
N PRO A 113 -23.57 -4.17 -5.95
CA PRO A 113 -22.99 -3.49 -4.79
C PRO A 113 -23.14 -1.98 -4.85
N GLY A 114 -23.71 -1.39 -3.80
CA GLY A 114 -23.80 0.06 -3.62
C GLY A 114 -22.62 0.65 -2.86
N LYS A 115 -21.76 -0.18 -2.26
CA LYS A 115 -20.56 0.32 -1.56
C LYS A 115 -19.41 -0.68 -1.69
N ALA A 116 -18.21 -0.14 -1.90
CA ALA A 116 -16.95 -0.88 -1.83
C ALA A 116 -15.94 -0.09 -1.00
N VAL A 117 -15.21 -0.77 -0.10
CA VAL A 117 -14.13 -0.19 0.72
C VAL A 117 -12.89 -1.04 0.51
N PHE A 118 -11.77 -0.42 0.21
CA PHE A 118 -10.52 -1.14 -0.01
C PHE A 118 -9.31 -0.27 0.30
N THR A 119 -8.17 -0.92 0.55
CA THR A 119 -6.91 -0.23 0.81
C THR A 119 -5.95 -0.40 -0.36
N VAL A 120 -5.14 0.63 -0.58
CA VAL A 120 -4.03 0.64 -1.55
C VAL A 120 -2.73 0.89 -0.81
N ASP A 121 -1.72 0.08 -1.08
CA ASP A 121 -0.35 0.21 -0.59
C ASP A 121 0.57 0.52 -1.77
N PHE A 122 1.20 1.70 -1.77
CA PHE A 122 2.25 2.07 -2.69
C PHE A 122 3.58 2.18 -1.97
N ARG A 123 4.64 1.61 -2.56
CA ARG A 123 6.00 1.66 -2.01
C ARG A 123 7.02 2.02 -3.07
N SER A 124 8.02 2.80 -2.66
CA SER A 124 9.18 3.15 -3.50
C SER A 124 10.33 3.65 -2.61
N PRO A 125 11.60 3.49 -3.04
CA PRO A 125 12.73 4.18 -2.43
C PRO A 125 12.74 5.69 -2.68
N SER A 126 11.85 6.23 -3.53
CA SER A 126 11.75 7.66 -3.87
C SER A 126 10.46 8.28 -3.34
N PHE A 127 10.59 9.35 -2.56
CA PHE A 127 9.45 10.15 -2.09
C PHE A 127 8.63 10.72 -3.26
N ASP A 128 9.31 11.25 -4.29
CA ASP A 128 8.64 11.89 -5.44
C ASP A 128 7.83 10.87 -6.24
N VAL A 129 8.32 9.63 -6.36
CA VAL A 129 7.59 8.54 -7.02
C VAL A 129 6.32 8.19 -6.23
N ILE A 130 6.41 8.05 -4.90
CA ILE A 130 5.23 7.79 -4.07
C ILE A 130 4.21 8.93 -4.20
N ALA A 131 4.67 10.18 -4.19
CA ALA A 131 3.81 11.35 -4.33
C ALA A 131 3.09 11.37 -5.69
N ASP A 132 3.79 11.05 -6.78
CA ASP A 132 3.19 10.92 -8.12
C ASP A 132 2.15 9.78 -8.16
N MET A 133 2.50 8.60 -7.64
CA MET A 133 1.59 7.45 -7.59
C MET A 133 0.28 7.79 -6.85
N VAL A 134 0.38 8.44 -5.69
CA VAL A 134 -0.78 8.87 -4.90
C VAL A 134 -1.61 9.92 -5.65
N LYS A 135 -0.97 10.88 -6.31
CA LYS A 135 -1.65 11.90 -7.12
C LYS A 135 -2.43 11.24 -8.26
N ARG A 136 -1.79 10.37 -9.03
CA ARG A 136 -2.43 9.65 -10.16
C ARG A 136 -3.57 8.75 -9.70
N LEU A 137 -3.45 8.09 -8.56
CA LEU A 137 -4.55 7.33 -7.96
C LEU A 137 -5.76 8.22 -7.67
N LYS A 138 -5.55 9.36 -7.02
CA LYS A 138 -6.64 10.30 -6.68
C LYS A 138 -7.35 10.83 -7.92
N GLU A 139 -6.58 11.27 -8.91
CA GLU A 139 -7.12 11.83 -10.16
C GLU A 139 -7.85 10.76 -10.98
N GLY A 140 -7.24 9.58 -11.13
CA GLY A 140 -7.80 8.49 -11.90
C GLY A 140 -9.03 7.84 -11.25
N ALA A 141 -8.99 7.59 -9.94
CA ALA A 141 -10.14 7.06 -9.21
C ALA A 141 -11.33 8.02 -9.26
N LYS A 142 -11.08 9.34 -9.09
CA LYS A 142 -12.13 10.35 -9.26
C LYS A 142 -12.72 10.31 -10.65
N LYS A 143 -11.88 10.31 -11.69
CA LYS A 143 -12.36 10.23 -13.09
C LYS A 143 -13.20 8.98 -13.34
N ILE A 144 -12.72 7.82 -12.90
CA ILE A 144 -13.45 6.53 -13.06
C ILE A 144 -14.84 6.64 -12.39
N CYS A 145 -14.90 7.17 -11.16
CA CYS A 145 -16.15 7.29 -10.43
C CYS A 145 -17.10 8.30 -11.05
N ASP A 146 -16.60 9.48 -11.48
CA ASP A 146 -17.40 10.50 -12.17
C ASP A 146 -18.02 9.93 -13.47
N ASP A 147 -17.24 9.21 -14.30
CA ASP A 147 -17.69 8.59 -15.55
C ASP A 147 -18.79 7.50 -15.31
N MET A 148 -18.82 6.91 -14.11
CA MET A 148 -19.78 5.86 -13.73
C MET A 148 -20.93 6.38 -12.87
N GLY A 149 -20.99 7.66 -12.54
CA GLY A 149 -21.96 8.27 -11.63
C GLY A 149 -21.84 7.75 -10.20
N LEU A 150 -20.62 7.43 -9.76
CA LEU A 150 -20.26 7.00 -8.41
C LEU A 150 -19.62 8.14 -7.62
N GLU A 151 -19.62 8.01 -6.30
CA GLU A 151 -18.87 8.88 -5.40
C GLU A 151 -17.62 8.14 -4.91
N VAL A 152 -16.51 8.86 -4.66
CA VAL A 152 -15.30 8.28 -4.09
C VAL A 152 -14.74 9.20 -3.00
N GLU A 153 -14.45 8.59 -1.85
CA GLU A 153 -13.68 9.20 -0.76
C GLU A 153 -12.32 8.50 -0.69
N ILE A 154 -11.24 9.28 -0.51
CA ILE A 154 -9.88 8.77 -0.48
C ILE A 154 -9.14 9.38 0.72
N GLU A 155 -8.75 8.54 1.66
CA GLU A 155 -8.06 8.92 2.88
C GLU A 155 -6.66 8.31 2.94
N LYS A 156 -5.68 9.07 3.45
CA LYS A 156 -4.38 8.51 3.82
C LYS A 156 -4.49 7.93 5.22
N VAL A 157 -4.34 6.61 5.35
CA VAL A 157 -4.48 5.89 6.62
C VAL A 157 -3.14 5.50 7.26
N GLY A 158 -2.03 5.70 6.55
CA GLY A 158 -0.69 5.45 7.06
C GLY A 158 0.40 5.77 6.04
N GLY A 159 1.63 5.73 6.52
CA GLY A 159 2.80 5.91 5.64
C GLY A 159 3.99 6.51 6.35
N PHE A 160 5.14 6.34 5.75
CA PHE A 160 6.41 6.96 6.13
C PHE A 160 7.28 7.18 4.90
N ASP A 161 8.22 8.10 5.04
CA ASP A 161 9.14 8.44 3.95
C ASP A 161 10.23 7.38 3.78
N PRO A 162 10.83 7.24 2.59
CA PRO A 162 11.98 6.37 2.39
C PRO A 162 13.19 6.84 3.19
N VAL A 163 14.01 5.90 3.62
CA VAL A 163 15.21 6.16 4.43
C VAL A 163 16.43 5.57 3.75
N THR A 164 17.45 6.37 3.50
CA THR A 164 18.78 5.88 3.10
C THR A 164 19.57 5.55 4.35
N PHE A 165 20.20 4.37 4.37
CA PHE A 165 20.98 3.92 5.52
C PHE A 165 22.37 4.59 5.53
N ASP A 166 22.97 4.67 6.73
CA ASP A 166 24.33 5.20 6.90
C ASP A 166 25.35 4.39 6.10
N GLU A 167 26.17 5.08 5.31
CA GLU A 167 27.11 4.44 4.38
C GLU A 167 28.16 3.60 5.11
N ASN A 168 28.60 3.99 6.33
CA ASN A 168 29.57 3.20 7.09
C ASN A 168 28.94 1.92 7.62
N CYS A 169 27.68 1.97 8.05
CA CYS A 169 26.92 0.78 8.47
C CYS A 169 26.72 -0.18 7.28
N VAL A 170 26.35 0.35 6.12
CA VAL A 170 26.19 -0.45 4.88
C VAL A 170 27.54 -1.09 4.48
N ALA A 171 28.63 -0.32 4.51
CA ALA A 171 29.97 -0.83 4.19
C ALA A 171 30.42 -1.92 5.17
N ALA A 172 30.13 -1.78 6.47
CA ALA A 172 30.44 -2.80 7.47
C ALA A 172 29.74 -4.13 7.18
N VAL A 173 28.44 -4.10 6.83
CA VAL A 173 27.68 -5.31 6.45
C VAL A 173 28.25 -5.91 5.16
N ARG A 174 28.54 -5.09 4.14
CA ARG A 174 29.10 -5.56 2.87
C ARG A 174 30.42 -6.29 3.06
N ASN A 175 31.36 -5.69 3.80
CA ASN A 175 32.66 -6.29 4.08
C ASN A 175 32.52 -7.61 4.84
N ALA A 176 31.56 -7.72 5.75
CA ALA A 176 31.30 -8.95 6.48
C ALA A 176 30.65 -10.06 5.62
N ALA A 177 29.88 -9.69 4.61
CA ALA A 177 29.26 -10.65 3.69
C ALA A 177 30.24 -11.22 2.64
N GLU A 178 31.40 -10.58 2.41
CA GLU A 178 32.44 -11.04 1.48
C GLU A 178 33.46 -12.01 2.14
N THR A 179 33.38 -12.22 3.45
CA THR A 179 34.26 -13.11 4.23
C THR A 179 33.62 -14.45 4.52
#